data_68c4ebb5afd0ac08a0c9c0972d53554e
#
_entry.id   68c4ebb5afd0ac08a0c9c0972d53554e
#
_cell.length_a   1.000
_cell.length_b   1.000
_cell.length_c   1.000
_cell.angle_alpha   90.00
_cell.angle_beta   90.00
_cell.angle_gamma   90.00
#
_symmetry.space_group_name_H-M   'P 1'
#
loop_
_entity.id
_entity.type
_entity.pdbx_description
1 polymer ?
#
loop_
_entity_poly.entity_id
_entity_poly.type
_entity_poly.pdbx_seq_one_letter_code
_entity_poly.pdbx_strand_id
1 'polypeptide(L)'
;ALARNWQRSVFYQLNLQEAAEQFAGHHLPLPEELPQDAPLMTRVNDAMFRSRTLELEGKTEAAHEQEARAFGQMREGLLEQAYHRQSPHLSVYADQIVWGRSPVRIDLAGGWTDTPPYCLNEGGNVINLAITLNGQPPLQVYIKPNKEQYHIILRSIDLGAMEAVTTYEELRHFNVVGSPFSIPKAALALAGFHPDFCRERYASLEEQLKAFGCGLEVTLLSAIPAGSGLGTSSILAATMLGAVNDFCGLGWDKQEIGNRTLVLEQLLTTGGGWQDQYGGILPGIKLLQTESGWKQTPLVRWLPEHLFTDSEYRKCHLLYYTGLTRTAKGILAEIVKGMFLNRTEHLELLRQMKQHALDMHDAIQRNSYEEMARLVGVSWKQNQALDSGTNPPAVQAVID
;
A
#
# COMPACT_ATOMS: atom_id res chain seq x y z
N ALA A 1 27.94 9.79 -22.25
CA ALA A 1 27.47 11.04 -22.90
C ALA A 1 25.99 11.32 -22.57
N LEU A 2 25.05 10.35 -22.78
CA LEU A 2 23.62 10.57 -22.57
C LEU A 2 23.28 10.90 -21.11
N ALA A 3 23.84 10.17 -20.15
CA ALA A 3 23.62 10.40 -18.72
C ALA A 3 24.11 11.78 -18.23
N ARG A 4 25.21 12.28 -18.78
CA ARG A 4 25.72 13.63 -18.47
C ARG A 4 24.83 14.74 -19.01
N ASN A 5 24.09 14.47 -20.08
CA ASN A 5 23.16 15.42 -20.70
C ASN A 5 21.71 15.06 -20.41
N TRP A 6 21.43 14.60 -19.17
CA TRP A 6 20.15 14.04 -18.76
C TRP A 6 18.95 14.96 -19.03
N GLN A 7 19.13 16.28 -18.94
CA GLN A 7 18.09 17.29 -19.21
C GLN A 7 17.59 17.29 -20.65
N ARG A 8 18.42 16.82 -21.60
CA ARG A 8 18.14 16.83 -23.05
C ARG A 8 18.22 15.45 -23.68
N SER A 9 18.38 14.40 -22.88
CA SER A 9 18.48 13.03 -23.32
C SER A 9 17.37 12.19 -22.71
N VAL A 10 17.14 11.03 -23.27
CA VAL A 10 16.17 10.02 -22.80
C VAL A 10 16.82 8.99 -21.86
N PHE A 11 18.01 9.26 -21.32
CA PHE A 11 18.77 8.23 -20.59
C PHE A 11 17.96 7.57 -19.47
N TYR A 12 17.30 8.36 -18.62
CA TYR A 12 16.49 7.84 -17.50
C TYR A 12 15.10 7.31 -17.95
N GLN A 13 14.82 7.30 -19.25
CA GLN A 13 13.64 6.65 -19.85
C GLN A 13 13.99 5.32 -20.51
N LEU A 14 15.29 5.04 -20.70
CA LEU A 14 15.78 3.77 -21.25
C LEU A 14 15.61 2.63 -20.23
N ASN A 15 15.81 1.39 -20.70
CA ASN A 15 16.00 0.24 -19.82
C ASN A 15 17.29 0.42 -19.02
N LEU A 16 17.14 0.86 -17.77
CA LEU A 16 18.28 1.15 -16.89
C LEU A 16 18.95 -0.12 -16.36
N GLN A 17 18.26 -1.28 -16.40
CA GLN A 17 18.88 -2.56 -16.12
C GLN A 17 19.97 -2.87 -17.14
N GLU A 18 19.65 -2.78 -18.42
CA GLU A 18 20.63 -2.99 -19.52
C GLU A 18 21.74 -1.95 -19.47
N ALA A 19 21.38 -0.68 -19.20
CA ALA A 19 22.37 0.38 -19.03
C ALA A 19 23.34 0.06 -17.88
N ALA A 20 22.86 -0.42 -16.74
CA ALA A 20 23.71 -0.80 -15.60
C ALA A 20 24.65 -1.98 -15.95
N GLU A 21 24.15 -2.97 -16.68
CA GLU A 21 24.95 -4.11 -17.18
C GLU A 21 26.08 -3.63 -18.12
N GLN A 22 25.80 -2.68 -19.02
CA GLN A 22 26.82 -2.10 -19.88
C GLN A 22 27.87 -1.30 -19.10
N PHE A 23 27.43 -0.51 -18.09
CA PHE A 23 28.34 0.26 -17.26
C PHE A 23 29.26 -0.67 -16.44
N ALA A 24 28.71 -1.65 -15.77
CA ALA A 24 29.49 -2.61 -14.99
C ALA A 24 30.41 -3.47 -15.88
N GLY A 25 29.90 -4.01 -17.00
CA GLY A 25 30.65 -4.89 -17.89
C GLY A 25 31.82 -4.19 -18.59
N HIS A 26 31.72 -2.89 -18.84
CA HIS A 26 32.79 -2.08 -19.46
C HIS A 26 33.55 -1.23 -18.43
N HIS A 27 33.31 -1.41 -17.14
CA HIS A 27 33.95 -0.62 -16.07
C HIS A 27 33.86 0.90 -16.28
N LEU A 28 32.69 1.36 -16.76
CA LEU A 28 32.49 2.79 -17.01
C LEU A 28 32.25 3.52 -15.69
N PRO A 29 32.84 4.72 -15.52
CA PRO A 29 32.58 5.51 -14.32
C PRO A 29 31.11 5.94 -14.25
N LEU A 30 30.51 5.86 -13.06
CA LEU A 30 29.17 6.39 -12.85
C LEU A 30 29.11 7.88 -13.24
N PRO A 31 27.97 8.34 -13.77
CA PRO A 31 27.76 9.76 -14.05
C PRO A 31 27.86 10.59 -12.78
N GLU A 32 28.05 11.91 -12.90
CA GLU A 32 27.93 12.82 -11.78
C GLU A 32 26.54 12.70 -11.17
N GLU A 33 26.44 12.93 -9.83
CA GLU A 33 25.14 12.93 -9.14
C GLU A 33 24.23 14.01 -9.71
N LEU A 34 22.93 13.71 -9.80
CA LEU A 34 21.95 14.70 -10.24
C LEU A 34 21.78 15.81 -9.17
N PRO A 35 21.59 17.05 -9.60
CA PRO A 35 21.33 18.15 -8.67
C PRO A 35 19.98 17.95 -7.94
N GLN A 36 19.85 18.57 -6.77
CA GLN A 36 18.65 18.40 -5.93
C GLN A 36 17.36 18.93 -6.57
N ASP A 37 17.47 19.88 -7.48
CA ASP A 37 16.36 20.46 -8.24
C ASP A 37 15.96 19.62 -9.49
N ALA A 38 16.66 18.53 -9.76
CA ALA A 38 16.25 17.60 -10.80
C ALA A 38 14.88 16.95 -10.46
N PRO A 39 14.05 16.63 -11.47
CA PRO A 39 12.76 15.98 -11.24
C PRO A 39 12.90 14.75 -10.34
N LEU A 40 12.03 14.64 -9.35
CA LEU A 40 12.12 13.62 -8.29
C LEU A 40 12.20 12.19 -8.87
N MET A 41 11.34 11.84 -9.83
CA MET A 41 11.40 10.52 -10.48
C MET A 41 12.72 10.29 -11.20
N THR A 42 13.31 11.32 -11.82
CA THR A 42 14.63 11.19 -12.46
C THR A 42 15.71 10.89 -11.43
N ARG A 43 15.64 11.53 -10.25
CA ARG A 43 16.58 11.25 -9.13
C ARG A 43 16.40 9.84 -8.57
N VAL A 44 15.16 9.37 -8.46
CA VAL A 44 14.83 8.00 -8.04
C VAL A 44 15.42 6.97 -9.04
N ASN A 45 15.20 7.19 -10.34
CA ASN A 45 15.75 6.34 -11.39
C ASN A 45 17.29 6.35 -11.39
N ASP A 46 17.93 7.51 -11.19
CA ASP A 46 19.39 7.63 -11.07
C ASP A 46 19.94 6.84 -9.88
N ALA A 47 19.32 6.99 -8.71
CA ALA A 47 19.74 6.26 -7.52
C ALA A 47 19.62 4.73 -7.69
N MET A 48 18.54 4.26 -8.32
CA MET A 48 18.36 2.83 -8.60
C MET A 48 19.31 2.32 -9.69
N PHE A 49 19.57 3.10 -10.74
CA PHE A 49 20.59 2.78 -11.75
C PHE A 49 21.98 2.65 -11.11
N ARG A 50 22.37 3.57 -10.21
CA ARG A 50 23.62 3.50 -9.45
C ARG A 50 23.66 2.26 -8.57
N SER A 51 22.59 1.99 -7.83
CA SER A 51 22.48 0.79 -6.99
C SER A 51 22.76 -0.46 -7.83
N ARG A 52 22.06 -0.62 -8.96
CA ARG A 52 22.22 -1.80 -9.81
C ARG A 52 23.61 -1.93 -10.41
N THR A 53 24.22 -0.82 -10.86
CA THR A 53 25.58 -0.84 -11.38
C THR A 53 26.60 -1.27 -10.31
N LEU A 54 26.48 -0.71 -9.10
CA LEU A 54 27.35 -1.04 -7.98
C LEU A 54 27.18 -2.48 -7.52
N GLU A 55 25.96 -3.00 -7.52
CA GLU A 55 25.66 -4.39 -7.20
C GLU A 55 26.37 -5.35 -8.19
N LEU A 56 26.28 -5.06 -9.50
CA LEU A 56 26.94 -5.83 -10.55
C LEU A 56 28.48 -5.76 -10.47
N GLU A 57 29.03 -4.68 -9.93
CA GLU A 57 30.45 -4.53 -9.62
C GLU A 57 30.88 -5.21 -8.32
N GLY A 58 29.95 -5.83 -7.56
CA GLY A 58 30.22 -6.47 -6.27
C GLY A 58 30.36 -5.51 -5.07
N LYS A 59 29.97 -4.23 -5.24
CA LYS A 59 30.02 -3.19 -4.21
C LYS A 59 28.70 -3.14 -3.41
N THR A 60 28.39 -4.21 -2.70
CA THR A 60 27.08 -4.48 -2.09
C THR A 60 26.62 -3.38 -1.11
N GLU A 61 27.50 -2.88 -0.26
CA GLU A 61 27.16 -1.86 0.75
C GLU A 61 26.76 -0.54 0.09
N ALA A 62 27.56 -0.05 -0.86
CA ALA A 62 27.24 1.15 -1.62
C ALA A 62 25.98 0.98 -2.51
N ALA A 63 25.72 -0.22 -3.02
CA ALA A 63 24.51 -0.53 -3.75
C ALA A 63 23.28 -0.41 -2.85
N HIS A 64 23.31 -0.95 -1.64
CA HIS A 64 22.20 -0.83 -0.67
C HIS A 64 21.94 0.62 -0.25
N GLU A 65 22.97 1.45 -0.11
CA GLU A 65 22.79 2.88 0.19
C GLU A 65 22.02 3.59 -0.92
N GLN A 66 22.37 3.33 -2.19
CA GLN A 66 21.66 3.93 -3.33
C GLN A 66 20.24 3.39 -3.48
N GLU A 67 20.02 2.11 -3.21
CA GLU A 67 18.68 1.53 -3.16
C GLU A 67 17.81 2.20 -2.09
N ALA A 68 18.32 2.31 -0.87
CA ALA A 68 17.62 2.98 0.23
C ALA A 68 17.33 4.45 -0.09
N ARG A 69 18.23 5.13 -0.81
CA ARG A 69 18.03 6.49 -1.30
C ARG A 69 16.88 6.57 -2.31
N ALA A 70 16.80 5.65 -3.27
CA ALA A 70 15.72 5.62 -4.26
C ALA A 70 14.35 5.45 -3.60
N PHE A 71 14.19 4.46 -2.72
CA PHE A 71 12.95 4.25 -1.97
C PHE A 71 12.63 5.41 -1.03
N GLY A 72 13.64 6.01 -0.38
CA GLY A 72 13.49 7.18 0.47
C GLY A 72 12.96 8.39 -0.28
N GLN A 73 13.51 8.70 -1.44
CA GLN A 73 13.07 9.81 -2.29
C GLN A 73 11.64 9.64 -2.81
N MET A 74 11.27 8.43 -3.23
CA MET A 74 9.89 8.13 -3.64
C MET A 74 8.93 8.34 -2.48
N ARG A 75 9.28 7.84 -1.30
CA ARG A 75 8.49 8.03 -0.08
C ARG A 75 8.30 9.51 0.26
N GLU A 76 9.37 10.31 0.20
CA GLU A 76 9.29 11.76 0.44
C GLU A 76 8.31 12.44 -0.51
N GLY A 77 8.37 12.13 -1.81
CA GLY A 77 7.45 12.68 -2.79
C GLY A 77 5.99 12.32 -2.53
N LEU A 78 5.71 11.10 -2.09
CA LEU A 78 4.35 10.68 -1.71
C LEU A 78 3.89 11.37 -0.42
N LEU A 79 4.78 11.51 0.56
CA LEU A 79 4.49 12.20 1.82
C LEU A 79 4.17 13.69 1.60
N GLU A 80 4.90 14.39 0.74
CA GLU A 80 4.67 15.81 0.43
C GLU A 80 3.26 16.07 -0.10
N GLN A 81 2.69 15.15 -0.87
CA GLN A 81 1.33 15.28 -1.43
C GLN A 81 0.22 15.16 -0.38
N ALA A 82 0.47 14.46 0.71
CA ALA A 82 -0.52 14.16 1.74
C ALA A 82 -0.20 14.79 3.10
N TYR A 83 0.84 15.63 3.16
CA TYR A 83 1.31 16.22 4.40
C TYR A 83 0.44 17.41 4.83
N HIS A 84 -0.62 17.11 5.56
CA HIS A 84 -1.42 18.13 6.24
C HIS A 84 -1.41 17.86 7.74
N ARG A 85 -0.89 18.82 8.51
CA ARG A 85 -0.96 18.76 9.96
C ARG A 85 -2.41 18.83 10.43
N GLN A 86 -2.74 18.02 11.42
CA GLN A 86 -4.08 17.88 11.96
C GLN A 86 -4.19 18.51 13.35
N SER A 87 -5.42 18.82 13.73
CA SER A 87 -5.79 19.24 15.09
C SER A 87 -6.87 18.30 15.60
N PRO A 88 -6.51 17.14 16.16
CA PRO A 88 -7.51 16.21 16.66
C PRO A 88 -8.29 16.85 17.85
N HIS A 89 -9.60 16.66 17.84
CA HIS A 89 -10.47 17.05 18.94
C HIS A 89 -11.43 15.91 19.28
N LEU A 90 -11.77 15.75 20.55
CA LEU A 90 -12.65 14.67 20.98
C LEU A 90 -14.06 14.88 20.41
N SER A 91 -14.51 13.96 19.55
CA SER A 91 -15.79 14.04 18.84
C SER A 91 -16.85 13.07 19.39
N VAL A 92 -16.52 12.34 20.46
CA VAL A 92 -17.39 11.32 21.05
C VAL A 92 -17.68 11.61 22.51
N TYR A 93 -18.81 11.12 23.02
CA TYR A 93 -19.10 11.16 24.44
C TYR A 93 -18.32 10.07 25.19
N ALA A 94 -18.27 10.23 26.51
CA ALA A 94 -17.44 9.45 27.40
C ALA A 94 -17.73 7.94 27.43
N ASP A 95 -18.94 7.57 27.09
CA ASP A 95 -19.47 6.21 27.09
C ASP A 95 -19.61 5.63 25.67
N GLN A 96 -19.24 6.41 24.66
CA GLN A 96 -19.29 5.98 23.26
C GLN A 96 -18.04 5.21 22.86
N ILE A 97 -18.25 4.24 21.98
CA ILE A 97 -17.20 3.47 21.32
C ILE A 97 -17.35 3.70 19.82
N VAL A 98 -16.29 4.12 19.15
CA VAL A 98 -16.22 4.08 17.71
C VAL A 98 -15.85 2.67 17.28
N TRP A 99 -16.63 2.11 16.38
CA TRP A 99 -16.42 0.78 15.82
C TRP A 99 -16.23 0.85 14.29
N GLY A 100 -14.98 0.87 13.88
CA GLY A 100 -14.58 0.71 12.48
C GLY A 100 -14.56 -0.76 12.08
N ARG A 101 -15.09 -1.09 10.89
CA ARG A 101 -15.04 -2.45 10.35
C ARG A 101 -15.00 -2.45 8.84
N SER A 102 -14.20 -3.33 8.26
CA SER A 102 -14.02 -3.42 6.82
C SER A 102 -14.03 -4.86 6.31
N PRO A 103 -14.57 -5.09 5.11
CA PRO A 103 -14.37 -6.32 4.37
C PRO A 103 -12.88 -6.46 4.00
N VAL A 104 -12.52 -7.57 3.38
CA VAL A 104 -11.27 -7.71 2.63
C VAL A 104 -11.55 -7.65 1.14
N ARG A 105 -10.50 -7.70 0.32
CA ARG A 105 -10.64 -7.59 -1.14
C ARG A 105 -10.02 -8.79 -1.85
N ILE A 106 -10.59 -9.13 -3.00
CA ILE A 106 -9.97 -9.98 -4.01
C ILE A 106 -9.64 -9.11 -5.22
N ASP A 107 -8.39 -9.18 -5.69
CA ASP A 107 -7.96 -8.62 -6.97
C ASP A 107 -8.35 -9.59 -8.10
N LEU A 108 -9.18 -9.12 -9.03
CA LEU A 108 -9.61 -9.90 -10.18
C LEU A 108 -8.73 -9.65 -11.41
N ALA A 109 -8.27 -8.42 -11.58
CA ALA A 109 -7.41 -8.01 -12.70
C ALA A 109 -6.73 -6.67 -12.45
N GLY A 110 -5.53 -6.52 -12.95
CA GLY A 110 -4.82 -5.23 -13.00
C GLY A 110 -3.98 -4.90 -11.77
N GLY A 111 -3.93 -5.77 -10.77
CA GLY A 111 -3.02 -5.60 -9.63
C GLY A 111 -1.58 -5.37 -10.06
N TRP A 112 -0.77 -4.73 -9.19
CA TRP A 112 0.55 -4.17 -9.47
C TRP A 112 0.54 -2.88 -10.30
N THR A 113 -0.47 -2.62 -11.15
CA THR A 113 -0.55 -1.33 -11.88
C THR A 113 -0.87 -0.15 -10.96
N ASP A 114 -1.34 -0.43 -9.77
CA ASP A 114 -1.61 0.52 -8.68
C ASP A 114 -0.37 0.85 -7.83
N THR A 115 0.74 0.14 -8.07
CA THR A 115 1.93 0.24 -7.22
C THR A 115 2.90 1.31 -7.75
N PRO A 116 3.37 2.25 -6.88
CA PRO A 116 4.44 3.16 -7.24
C PRO A 116 5.76 2.39 -7.54
N PRO A 117 6.54 2.82 -8.52
CA PRO A 117 6.43 4.03 -9.31
C PRO A 117 5.54 3.89 -10.56
N TYR A 118 5.08 2.68 -10.92
CA TYR A 118 4.33 2.48 -12.17
C TYR A 118 3.08 3.38 -12.23
N CYS A 119 2.24 3.36 -11.20
CA CYS A 119 1.03 4.19 -11.19
C CYS A 119 1.33 5.71 -11.24
N LEU A 120 2.48 6.14 -10.73
CA LEU A 120 2.90 7.55 -10.80
C LEU A 120 3.25 7.97 -12.23
N ASN A 121 3.79 7.05 -13.03
CA ASN A 121 4.23 7.30 -14.40
C ASN A 121 3.13 7.08 -15.44
N GLU A 122 2.33 6.02 -15.27
CA GLU A 122 1.41 5.51 -16.29
C GLU A 122 -0.07 5.52 -15.82
N GLY A 123 -0.32 5.77 -14.51
CA GLY A 123 -1.62 5.49 -13.91
C GLY A 123 -1.90 4.00 -13.77
N GLY A 124 -2.89 3.63 -12.98
CA GLY A 124 -3.27 2.25 -12.71
C GLY A 124 -4.73 1.94 -13.03
N ASN A 125 -5.03 0.69 -13.38
CA ASN A 125 -6.37 0.15 -13.52
C ASN A 125 -6.45 -1.16 -12.73
N VAL A 126 -7.36 -1.24 -11.77
CA VAL A 126 -7.57 -2.46 -10.98
C VAL A 126 -9.05 -2.77 -10.84
N ILE A 127 -9.43 -4.03 -11.03
CA ILE A 127 -10.74 -4.53 -10.65
C ILE A 127 -10.63 -5.35 -9.40
N ASN A 128 -11.31 -4.91 -8.36
CA ASN A 128 -11.38 -5.68 -7.13
C ASN A 128 -12.81 -5.87 -6.62
N LEU A 129 -12.98 -6.91 -5.83
CA LEU A 129 -14.21 -7.34 -5.20
C LEU A 129 -14.04 -7.29 -3.68
N ALA A 130 -14.90 -6.51 -3.00
CA ALA A 130 -14.97 -6.53 -1.54
C ALA A 130 -15.74 -7.77 -1.07
N ILE A 131 -15.17 -8.53 -0.13
CA ILE A 131 -15.80 -9.72 0.43
C ILE A 131 -15.85 -9.69 1.95
N THR A 132 -16.91 -10.25 2.50
CA THR A 132 -17.05 -10.55 3.93
C THR A 132 -16.93 -12.05 4.16
N LEU A 133 -16.49 -12.44 5.35
CA LEU A 133 -16.43 -13.84 5.75
C LEU A 133 -17.68 -14.20 6.57
N ASN A 134 -18.48 -15.14 6.08
CA ASN A 134 -19.75 -15.52 6.71
C ASN A 134 -20.66 -14.32 7.01
N GLY A 135 -20.69 -13.32 6.11
CA GLY A 135 -21.48 -12.10 6.27
C GLY A 135 -20.89 -11.08 7.27
N GLN A 136 -19.71 -11.34 7.83
CA GLN A 136 -19.04 -10.44 8.78
C GLN A 136 -17.79 -9.81 8.19
N PRO A 137 -17.60 -8.48 8.35
CA PRO A 137 -16.34 -7.82 8.03
C PRO A 137 -15.22 -8.34 8.96
N PRO A 138 -14.15 -8.91 8.40
CA PRO A 138 -13.14 -9.59 9.23
C PRO A 138 -12.13 -8.67 9.90
N LEU A 139 -12.06 -7.40 9.49
CA LEU A 139 -11.14 -6.42 10.05
C LEU A 139 -11.92 -5.42 10.88
N GLN A 140 -11.55 -5.27 12.14
CA GLN A 140 -12.30 -4.45 13.09
C GLN A 140 -11.37 -3.65 13.99
N VAL A 141 -11.78 -2.42 14.28
CA VAL A 141 -11.09 -1.48 15.17
C VAL A 141 -12.11 -0.88 16.12
N TYR A 142 -11.81 -0.89 17.40
CA TYR A 142 -12.61 -0.25 18.43
C TYR A 142 -11.79 0.85 19.10
N ILE A 143 -12.33 2.05 19.22
CA ILE A 143 -11.68 3.16 19.93
C ILE A 143 -12.65 3.70 20.97
N LYS A 144 -12.20 3.79 22.20
CA LYS A 144 -12.96 4.42 23.29
C LYS A 144 -12.11 5.40 24.08
N PRO A 145 -12.72 6.43 24.72
CA PRO A 145 -12.02 7.32 25.63
C PRO A 145 -11.51 6.57 26.87
N ASN A 146 -10.29 6.88 27.30
CA ASN A 146 -9.77 6.49 28.61
C ASN A 146 -9.69 7.74 29.49
N LYS A 147 -10.59 7.85 30.46
CA LYS A 147 -10.67 9.02 31.36
C LYS A 147 -9.76 8.93 32.57
N GLU A 148 -9.29 7.73 32.89
CA GLU A 148 -8.49 7.49 34.08
C GLU A 148 -7.02 7.82 33.87
N GLN A 149 -6.55 7.69 32.63
CA GLN A 149 -5.14 7.81 32.28
C GLN A 149 -4.94 8.54 30.95
N TYR A 150 -4.02 9.50 30.93
CA TYR A 150 -3.66 10.27 29.73
C TYR A 150 -2.52 9.59 28.97
N HIS A 151 -2.77 8.39 28.46
CA HIS A 151 -1.89 7.67 27.57
C HIS A 151 -2.72 6.85 26.57
N ILE A 152 -2.08 6.19 25.61
CA ILE A 152 -2.74 5.38 24.60
C ILE A 152 -2.50 3.91 24.91
N ILE A 153 -3.58 3.13 25.03
CA ILE A 153 -3.51 1.67 25.17
C ILE A 153 -3.84 1.05 23.81
N LEU A 154 -2.94 0.23 23.30
CA LEU A 154 -3.12 -0.54 22.07
C LEU A 154 -3.29 -2.03 22.43
N ARG A 155 -4.30 -2.68 21.85
CA ARG A 155 -4.58 -4.12 22.04
C ARG A 155 -4.83 -4.79 20.70
N SER A 156 -4.30 -5.99 20.50
CA SER A 156 -4.65 -6.88 19.40
C SER A 156 -5.26 -8.15 19.96
N ILE A 157 -6.52 -8.43 19.58
CA ILE A 157 -7.25 -9.61 20.07
C ILE A 157 -6.65 -10.87 19.46
N ASP A 158 -6.42 -10.86 18.17
CA ASP A 158 -5.90 -12.00 17.40
C ASP A 158 -4.45 -12.36 17.74
N LEU A 159 -3.63 -11.37 18.12
CA LEU A 159 -2.24 -11.60 18.54
C LEU A 159 -2.08 -11.77 20.05
N GLY A 160 -3.13 -11.51 20.84
CA GLY A 160 -3.05 -11.53 22.30
C GLY A 160 -2.06 -10.52 22.87
N ALA A 161 -1.76 -9.44 22.16
CA ALA A 161 -0.76 -8.45 22.52
C ALA A 161 -1.39 -7.18 23.06
N MET A 162 -0.66 -6.49 23.95
CA MET A 162 -1.04 -5.19 24.50
C MET A 162 0.21 -4.32 24.69
N GLU A 163 0.09 -3.03 24.41
CA GLU A 163 1.14 -2.02 24.63
C GLU A 163 0.52 -0.72 25.15
N ALA A 164 1.18 -0.07 26.10
CA ALA A 164 0.88 1.29 26.51
C ALA A 164 1.89 2.24 25.87
N VAL A 165 1.40 3.30 25.20
CA VAL A 165 2.19 4.36 24.59
C VAL A 165 2.02 5.62 25.44
N THR A 166 3.10 6.07 26.06
CA THR A 166 3.12 7.18 27.01
C THR A 166 3.90 8.39 26.50
N THR A 167 4.74 8.19 25.48
CA THR A 167 5.62 9.22 24.92
C THR A 167 5.50 9.32 23.41
N TYR A 168 5.90 10.47 22.86
CA TYR A 168 6.01 10.64 21.41
C TYR A 168 7.04 9.71 20.76
N GLU A 169 8.12 9.39 21.49
CA GLU A 169 9.14 8.46 21.02
C GLU A 169 8.56 7.05 20.83
N GLU A 170 7.83 6.54 21.83
CA GLU A 170 7.12 5.26 21.73
C GLU A 170 6.09 5.26 20.60
N LEU A 171 5.37 6.37 20.39
CA LEU A 171 4.43 6.51 19.29
C LEU A 171 5.15 6.51 17.93
N ARG A 172 6.35 7.09 17.84
CA ARG A 172 7.17 7.14 16.62
C ARG A 172 7.71 5.76 16.20
N HIS A 173 7.78 4.81 17.13
CA HIS A 173 8.27 3.44 16.85
C HIS A 173 7.29 2.62 16.00
N PHE A 174 6.67 3.21 14.98
CA PHE A 174 5.83 2.49 14.02
C PHE A 174 6.63 1.76 12.94
N ASN A 175 7.90 2.07 12.74
CA ASN A 175 8.77 1.44 11.73
C ASN A 175 9.54 0.21 12.24
N VAL A 176 9.28 -0.23 13.47
CA VAL A 176 9.89 -1.43 14.04
C VAL A 176 9.32 -2.68 13.37
N VAL A 177 10.16 -3.38 12.64
CA VAL A 177 9.78 -4.62 11.93
C VAL A 177 9.27 -5.67 12.92
N GLY A 178 8.08 -6.21 12.66
CA GLY A 178 7.45 -7.24 13.50
C GLY A 178 6.67 -6.70 14.70
N SER A 179 6.60 -5.38 14.91
CA SER A 179 5.73 -4.81 15.93
C SER A 179 4.26 -5.00 15.55
N PRO A 180 3.42 -5.58 16.42
CA PRO A 180 1.98 -5.75 16.18
C PRO A 180 1.23 -4.42 16.15
N PHE A 181 1.86 -3.33 16.59
CA PHE A 181 1.24 -2.02 16.75
C PHE A 181 1.80 -0.94 15.81
N SER A 182 2.57 -1.31 14.80
CA SER A 182 3.08 -0.35 13.80
C SER A 182 1.94 0.42 13.11
N ILE A 183 0.89 -0.28 12.66
CA ILE A 183 -0.27 0.34 11.99
C ILE A 183 -1.00 1.34 12.88
N PRO A 184 -1.48 0.98 14.09
CA PRO A 184 -2.19 1.94 14.93
C PRO A 184 -1.30 3.10 15.38
N LYS A 185 -0.02 2.91 15.64
CA LYS A 185 0.91 3.99 15.95
C LYS A 185 1.04 4.98 14.80
N ALA A 186 1.27 4.50 13.58
CA ALA A 186 1.36 5.34 12.39
C ALA A 186 0.05 6.09 12.11
N ALA A 187 -1.10 5.43 12.26
CA ALA A 187 -2.42 6.05 12.07
C ALA A 187 -2.68 7.16 13.10
N LEU A 188 -2.36 6.94 14.38
CA LEU A 188 -2.48 7.95 15.43
C LEU A 188 -1.52 9.12 15.20
N ALA A 189 -0.29 8.84 14.77
CA ALA A 189 0.65 9.90 14.41
C ALA A 189 0.08 10.79 13.29
N LEU A 190 -0.40 10.19 12.19
CA LEU A 190 -1.02 10.90 11.06
C LEU A 190 -2.30 11.66 11.44
N ALA A 191 -3.02 11.18 12.45
CA ALA A 191 -4.19 11.87 12.99
C ALA A 191 -3.84 13.13 13.83
N GLY A 192 -2.55 13.36 14.07
CA GLY A 192 -2.06 14.54 14.78
C GLY A 192 -1.64 14.28 16.23
N PHE A 193 -1.55 13.04 16.69
CA PHE A 193 -1.02 12.72 18.03
C PHE A 193 0.52 12.70 18.10
N HIS A 194 1.20 13.07 17.02
CA HIS A 194 2.65 13.23 16.99
C HIS A 194 3.03 14.64 16.52
N PRO A 195 4.08 15.29 17.08
CA PRO A 195 4.45 16.67 16.74
C PRO A 195 4.68 16.94 15.26
N ASP A 196 5.18 15.95 14.51
CA ASP A 196 5.41 16.08 13.06
C ASP A 196 4.10 16.30 12.29
N PHE A 197 2.97 15.77 12.79
CA PHE A 197 1.67 15.79 12.14
C PHE A 197 0.61 16.64 12.88
N CYS A 198 0.96 17.24 14.02
CA CYS A 198 0.09 18.12 14.80
C CYS A 198 0.28 19.58 14.39
N ARG A 199 -0.82 20.35 14.35
CA ARG A 199 -0.75 21.80 14.14
C ARG A 199 -0.25 22.53 15.38
N GLU A 200 -0.75 22.11 16.54
CA GLU A 200 -0.40 22.63 17.84
C GLU A 200 0.91 22.01 18.34
N ARG A 201 1.54 22.67 19.29
CA ARG A 201 2.75 22.18 19.94
C ARG A 201 2.47 21.90 21.39
N TYR A 202 2.82 20.69 21.83
CA TYR A 202 2.74 20.23 23.20
C TYR A 202 4.12 19.74 23.65
N ALA A 203 4.43 19.86 24.93
CA ALA A 203 5.72 19.43 25.47
C ALA A 203 5.81 17.89 25.59
N SER A 204 4.67 17.21 25.71
CA SER A 204 4.60 15.75 25.82
C SER A 204 3.29 15.20 25.26
N LEU A 205 3.24 13.89 25.00
CA LEU A 205 2.03 13.18 24.61
C LEU A 205 0.95 13.28 25.71
N GLU A 206 1.34 13.24 26.99
CA GLU A 206 0.44 13.39 28.11
C GLU A 206 -0.23 14.76 28.13
N GLU A 207 0.53 15.86 27.90
CA GLU A 207 -0.04 17.21 27.79
C GLU A 207 -1.01 17.32 26.62
N GLN A 208 -0.68 16.73 25.47
CA GLN A 208 -1.56 16.71 24.33
C GLN A 208 -2.86 15.97 24.64
N LEU A 209 -2.79 14.80 25.29
CA LEU A 209 -3.97 14.02 25.67
C LEU A 209 -4.81 14.71 26.74
N LYS A 210 -4.20 15.47 27.66
CA LYS A 210 -4.92 16.33 28.59
C LYS A 210 -5.68 17.46 27.88
N ALA A 211 -5.04 18.09 26.89
CA ALA A 211 -5.68 19.11 26.06
C ALA A 211 -6.78 18.50 25.16
N PHE A 212 -6.59 17.29 24.67
CA PHE A 212 -7.58 16.51 23.91
C PHE A 212 -8.78 16.10 24.77
N GLY A 213 -8.59 15.91 26.08
CA GLY A 213 -9.61 15.62 27.08
C GLY A 213 -9.66 14.20 27.62
N CYS A 214 -8.89 13.26 27.04
CA CYS A 214 -8.80 11.88 27.54
C CYS A 214 -7.58 11.17 26.93
N GLY A 215 -7.22 10.02 27.50
CA GLY A 215 -6.42 9.01 26.81
C GLY A 215 -7.26 8.19 25.84
N LEU A 216 -6.65 7.27 25.14
CA LEU A 216 -7.32 6.40 24.15
C LEU A 216 -7.09 4.92 24.45
N GLU A 217 -8.14 4.13 24.32
CA GLU A 217 -8.00 2.67 24.20
C GLU A 217 -8.39 2.25 22.79
N VAL A 218 -7.43 1.64 22.09
CA VAL A 218 -7.58 1.13 20.72
C VAL A 218 -7.48 -0.39 20.75
N THR A 219 -8.49 -1.07 20.26
CA THR A 219 -8.49 -2.53 20.13
C THR A 219 -8.63 -2.92 18.68
N LEU A 220 -7.75 -3.80 18.22
CA LEU A 220 -7.70 -4.32 16.86
C LEU A 220 -8.13 -5.78 16.85
N LEU A 221 -8.83 -6.20 15.81
CA LEU A 221 -9.15 -7.58 15.48
C LEU A 221 -8.96 -7.83 13.99
N SER A 222 -8.11 -8.78 13.66
CA SER A 222 -8.01 -9.35 12.31
C SER A 222 -8.43 -10.83 12.38
N ALA A 223 -9.62 -11.14 11.85
CA ALA A 223 -10.09 -12.51 11.77
C ALA A 223 -9.51 -13.28 10.56
N ILE A 224 -8.47 -12.73 9.93
CA ILE A 224 -7.75 -13.30 8.79
C ILE A 224 -6.26 -13.24 9.08
N PRO A 225 -5.51 -14.31 8.81
CA PRO A 225 -4.05 -14.31 8.98
C PRO A 225 -3.37 -13.22 8.16
N ALA A 226 -2.37 -12.58 8.76
CA ALA A 226 -1.48 -11.68 8.03
C ALA A 226 -0.79 -12.43 6.88
N GLY A 227 -0.58 -11.78 5.73
CA GLY A 227 0.03 -12.41 4.56
C GLY A 227 -0.90 -13.35 3.77
N SER A 228 -2.21 -13.31 4.03
CA SER A 228 -3.23 -14.09 3.30
C SER A 228 -3.42 -13.66 1.84
N GLY A 229 -2.86 -12.54 1.40
CA GLY A 229 -3.06 -11.99 0.05
C GLY A 229 -4.38 -11.21 -0.14
N LEU A 230 -5.16 -11.02 0.92
CA LEU A 230 -6.47 -10.35 0.88
C LEU A 230 -6.41 -8.84 1.22
N GLY A 231 -5.22 -8.22 1.19
CA GLY A 231 -5.03 -6.80 1.50
C GLY A 231 -5.17 -6.44 2.98
N THR A 232 -4.99 -7.41 3.87
CA THR A 232 -5.31 -7.30 5.31
C THR A 232 -4.64 -6.10 5.98
N SER A 233 -3.35 -5.86 5.71
CA SER A 233 -2.57 -4.79 6.35
C SER A 233 -3.10 -3.41 5.99
N SER A 234 -3.18 -3.11 4.71
CA SER A 234 -3.62 -1.80 4.20
C SER A 234 -5.08 -1.53 4.52
N ILE A 235 -5.94 -2.57 4.49
CA ILE A 235 -7.35 -2.42 4.85
C ILE A 235 -7.49 -2.20 6.37
N LEU A 236 -6.70 -2.87 7.21
CA LEU A 236 -6.69 -2.61 8.65
C LEU A 236 -6.22 -1.18 8.95
N ALA A 237 -5.21 -0.70 8.22
CA ALA A 237 -4.74 0.67 8.32
C ALA A 237 -5.84 1.68 7.94
N ALA A 238 -6.56 1.43 6.85
CA ALA A 238 -7.69 2.25 6.42
C ALA A 238 -8.84 2.22 7.43
N THR A 239 -9.14 1.05 8.01
CA THR A 239 -10.15 0.89 9.05
C THR A 239 -9.77 1.67 10.32
N MET A 240 -8.48 1.61 10.69
CA MET A 240 -7.95 2.38 11.83
C MET A 240 -8.04 3.88 11.57
N LEU A 241 -7.63 4.36 10.40
CA LEU A 241 -7.74 5.78 10.03
C LEU A 241 -9.20 6.25 10.00
N GLY A 242 -10.13 5.43 9.49
CA GLY A 242 -11.56 5.73 9.53
C GLY A 242 -12.10 5.84 10.96
N ALA A 243 -11.74 4.92 11.83
CA ALA A 243 -12.16 4.96 13.22
C ALA A 243 -11.57 6.16 13.98
N VAL A 244 -10.29 6.48 13.74
CA VAL A 244 -9.65 7.68 14.32
C VAL A 244 -10.26 8.96 13.77
N ASN A 245 -10.60 9.00 12.47
CA ASN A 245 -11.29 10.14 11.85
C ASN A 245 -12.58 10.49 12.59
N ASP A 246 -13.41 9.49 12.88
CA ASP A 246 -14.68 9.70 13.58
C ASP A 246 -14.45 10.04 15.05
N PHE A 247 -13.51 9.36 15.71
CA PHE A 247 -13.18 9.59 17.11
C PHE A 247 -12.60 10.99 17.36
N CYS A 248 -11.80 11.48 16.42
CA CYS A 248 -11.08 12.75 16.53
C CYS A 248 -11.68 13.90 15.70
N GLY A 249 -12.86 13.71 15.09
CA GLY A 249 -13.55 14.75 14.33
C GLY A 249 -12.73 15.37 13.21
N LEU A 250 -11.94 14.57 12.47
CA LEU A 250 -10.98 15.08 11.48
C LEU A 250 -11.62 15.48 10.15
N GLY A 251 -12.84 14.97 9.86
CA GLY A 251 -13.60 15.33 8.67
C GLY A 251 -13.05 14.75 7.36
N TRP A 252 -12.30 13.66 7.41
CA TRP A 252 -11.80 12.98 6.21
C TRP A 252 -12.90 12.19 5.51
N ASP A 253 -13.01 12.37 4.21
CA ASP A 253 -13.83 11.49 3.38
C ASP A 253 -13.10 10.17 3.05
N LYS A 254 -13.79 9.27 2.33
CA LYS A 254 -13.21 7.97 1.97
C LYS A 254 -11.99 8.07 1.06
N GLN A 255 -11.94 9.08 0.20
CA GLN A 255 -10.78 9.30 -0.66
C GLN A 255 -9.57 9.76 0.14
N GLU A 256 -9.79 10.68 1.08
CA GLU A 256 -8.73 11.15 1.98
C GLU A 256 -8.22 10.01 2.87
N ILE A 257 -9.10 9.15 3.41
CA ILE A 257 -8.69 7.95 4.16
C ILE A 257 -7.84 7.03 3.28
N GLY A 258 -8.23 6.80 2.03
CA GLY A 258 -7.45 5.99 1.09
C GLY A 258 -6.07 6.58 0.81
N ASN A 259 -5.99 7.89 0.56
CA ASN A 259 -4.72 8.60 0.34
C ASN A 259 -3.82 8.53 1.57
N ARG A 260 -4.38 8.75 2.77
CA ARG A 260 -3.62 8.65 4.04
C ARG A 260 -3.16 7.24 4.33
N THR A 261 -3.91 6.24 3.88
CA THR A 261 -3.47 4.84 3.97
C THR A 261 -2.24 4.59 3.11
N LEU A 262 -2.20 5.12 1.88
CA LEU A 262 -1.02 5.03 1.03
C LEU A 262 0.20 5.68 1.71
N VAL A 263 0.02 6.84 2.34
CA VAL A 263 1.06 7.50 3.14
C VAL A 263 1.50 6.65 4.32
N LEU A 264 0.55 6.06 5.04
CA LEU A 264 0.84 5.19 6.17
C LEU A 264 1.69 3.98 5.74
N GLU A 265 1.36 3.34 4.64
CA GLU A 265 2.15 2.26 4.05
C GLU A 265 3.59 2.70 3.74
N GLN A 266 3.78 3.92 3.24
CA GLN A 266 5.12 4.47 3.03
C GLN A 266 5.88 4.72 4.34
N LEU A 267 5.20 5.18 5.40
CA LEU A 267 5.79 5.33 6.73
C LEU A 267 6.23 3.98 7.33
N LEU A 268 5.48 2.93 7.07
CA LEU A 268 5.81 1.56 7.47
C LEU A 268 6.89 0.91 6.58
N THR A 269 7.34 1.58 5.53
CA THR A 269 8.30 1.04 4.55
C THR A 269 7.81 -0.21 3.81
N THR A 270 6.51 -0.40 3.67
CA THR A 270 5.92 -1.53 2.96
C THR A 270 5.86 -1.31 1.45
N GLY A 271 5.74 -0.05 1.01
CA GLY A 271 5.81 0.31 -0.41
C GLY A 271 4.64 -0.18 -1.25
N GLY A 272 3.51 -0.54 -0.62
CA GLY A 272 2.32 -1.05 -1.31
C GLY A 272 1.64 -0.06 -2.24
N GLY A 273 0.75 -0.57 -3.09
CA GLY A 273 -0.13 0.21 -3.95
C GLY A 273 -1.37 0.74 -3.22
N TRP A 274 -2.29 1.31 -3.99
CA TRP A 274 -3.53 1.88 -3.43
C TRP A 274 -4.76 0.97 -3.52
N GLN A 275 -4.71 -0.16 -4.22
CA GLN A 275 -5.89 -1.01 -4.44
C GLN A 275 -6.48 -1.60 -3.16
N ASP A 276 -5.65 -1.96 -2.20
CA ASP A 276 -6.05 -2.69 -1.01
C ASP A 276 -7.02 -1.88 -0.15
N GLN A 277 -6.60 -0.68 0.23
CA GLN A 277 -7.42 0.20 1.07
C GLN A 277 -8.73 0.58 0.39
N TYR A 278 -8.70 0.94 -0.91
CA TYR A 278 -9.93 1.25 -1.64
C TYR A 278 -10.81 0.01 -1.85
N GLY A 279 -10.20 -1.18 -1.95
CA GLY A 279 -10.90 -2.45 -1.96
C GLY A 279 -11.71 -2.71 -0.70
N GLY A 280 -11.16 -2.34 0.46
CA GLY A 280 -11.82 -2.48 1.77
C GLY A 280 -12.74 -1.31 2.15
N ILE A 281 -12.40 -0.06 1.80
CA ILE A 281 -13.21 1.13 2.12
C ILE A 281 -14.49 1.18 1.29
N LEU A 282 -14.45 0.71 0.04
CA LEU A 282 -15.55 0.77 -0.91
C LEU A 282 -16.15 -0.63 -1.11
N PRO A 283 -17.49 -0.76 -1.00
CA PRO A 283 -18.16 -2.05 -1.12
C PRO A 283 -18.24 -2.53 -2.58
N GLY A 284 -18.66 -3.78 -2.74
CA GLY A 284 -19.02 -4.37 -4.01
C GLY A 284 -17.84 -4.63 -4.93
N ILE A 285 -18.16 -4.81 -6.22
CA ILE A 285 -17.20 -4.95 -7.29
C ILE A 285 -16.99 -3.63 -8.01
N LYS A 286 -15.76 -3.28 -8.34
CA LYS A 286 -15.44 -1.98 -8.90
C LYS A 286 -14.15 -1.98 -9.71
N LEU A 287 -14.15 -1.15 -10.74
CA LEU A 287 -12.95 -0.72 -11.44
C LEU A 287 -12.44 0.57 -10.78
N LEU A 288 -11.21 0.54 -10.36
CA LEU A 288 -10.45 1.66 -9.80
C LEU A 288 -9.43 2.11 -10.85
N GLN A 289 -9.41 3.40 -11.18
CA GLN A 289 -8.53 3.95 -12.21
C GLN A 289 -7.85 5.21 -11.72
N THR A 290 -6.53 5.31 -11.88
CA THR A 290 -5.78 6.56 -11.66
C THR A 290 -5.12 7.03 -12.95
N GLU A 291 -4.90 8.32 -13.02
CA GLU A 291 -4.02 8.93 -14.01
C GLU A 291 -2.57 8.97 -13.48
N SER A 292 -1.62 9.25 -14.37
CA SER A 292 -0.24 9.51 -13.98
C SER A 292 -0.13 10.76 -13.10
N GLY A 293 0.81 10.76 -12.16
CA GLY A 293 1.05 11.86 -11.24
C GLY A 293 1.24 11.40 -9.81
N TRP A 294 1.75 12.30 -8.98
CA TRP A 294 2.00 12.01 -7.57
C TRP A 294 0.73 11.85 -6.73
N LYS A 295 -0.36 12.50 -7.13
CA LYS A 295 -1.66 12.37 -6.47
C LYS A 295 -2.40 11.16 -7.03
N GLN A 296 -2.47 10.10 -6.27
CA GLN A 296 -3.12 8.85 -6.64
C GLN A 296 -4.51 8.74 -5.99
N THR A 297 -5.50 9.39 -6.61
CA THR A 297 -6.90 9.34 -6.17
C THR A 297 -7.72 8.59 -7.21
N PRO A 298 -8.09 7.32 -6.98
CA PRO A 298 -8.80 6.52 -7.96
C PRO A 298 -10.18 7.05 -8.29
N LEU A 299 -10.49 7.15 -9.59
CA LEU A 299 -11.86 7.18 -10.08
C LEU A 299 -12.49 5.80 -9.89
N VAL A 300 -13.68 5.76 -9.30
CA VAL A 300 -14.38 4.52 -8.96
C VAL A 300 -15.56 4.32 -9.91
N ARG A 301 -15.60 3.15 -10.55
CA ARG A 301 -16.75 2.69 -11.35
C ARG A 301 -17.26 1.38 -10.78
N TRP A 302 -18.44 1.41 -10.16
CA TRP A 302 -19.09 0.19 -9.67
C TRP A 302 -19.58 -0.66 -10.81
N LEU A 303 -19.45 -1.97 -10.65
CA LEU A 303 -19.80 -2.97 -11.64
C LEU A 303 -20.99 -3.82 -11.15
N PRO A 304 -21.73 -4.44 -12.06
CA PRO A 304 -22.81 -5.36 -11.70
C PRO A 304 -22.32 -6.54 -10.86
N GLU A 305 -23.06 -6.92 -9.82
CA GLU A 305 -22.67 -7.98 -8.90
C GLU A 305 -23.23 -9.36 -9.27
N HIS A 306 -24.04 -9.47 -10.32
CA HIS A 306 -24.76 -10.70 -10.68
C HIS A 306 -23.86 -11.94 -10.76
N LEU A 307 -22.69 -11.82 -11.39
CA LEU A 307 -21.75 -12.94 -11.55
C LEU A 307 -21.18 -13.47 -10.23
N PHE A 308 -21.35 -12.74 -9.12
CA PHE A 308 -20.83 -13.09 -7.80
C PHE A 308 -21.94 -13.35 -6.78
N THR A 309 -23.13 -12.83 -6.97
CA THR A 309 -24.23 -12.88 -5.99
C THR A 309 -25.36 -13.81 -6.41
N ASP A 310 -25.59 -13.99 -7.72
CA ASP A 310 -26.61 -14.90 -8.23
C ASP A 310 -26.32 -16.34 -7.78
N SER A 311 -27.37 -17.04 -7.39
CA SER A 311 -27.30 -18.42 -6.87
C SER A 311 -26.71 -19.41 -7.87
N GLU A 312 -26.85 -19.17 -9.16
CA GLU A 312 -26.29 -20.00 -10.23
C GLU A 312 -24.78 -19.87 -10.29
N TYR A 313 -24.26 -18.62 -10.34
CA TYR A 313 -22.82 -18.37 -10.46
C TYR A 313 -22.08 -18.51 -9.14
N ARG A 314 -22.71 -18.17 -8.03
CA ARG A 314 -22.10 -18.25 -6.69
C ARG A 314 -21.52 -19.65 -6.37
N LYS A 315 -22.11 -20.70 -6.90
CA LYS A 315 -21.64 -22.08 -6.71
C LYS A 315 -20.33 -22.38 -7.43
N CYS A 316 -19.97 -21.56 -8.41
CA CYS A 316 -18.77 -21.72 -9.23
C CYS A 316 -17.56 -20.95 -8.66
N HIS A 317 -17.73 -20.22 -7.57
CA HIS A 317 -16.64 -19.51 -6.89
C HIS A 317 -16.20 -20.27 -5.66
N LEU A 318 -14.89 -20.50 -5.56
CA LEU A 318 -14.25 -21.09 -4.40
C LEU A 318 -13.06 -20.22 -3.97
N LEU A 319 -13.07 -19.76 -2.74
CA LEU A 319 -11.90 -19.15 -2.11
C LEU A 319 -11.25 -20.20 -1.19
N TYR A 320 -10.05 -20.63 -1.56
CA TYR A 320 -9.31 -21.64 -0.82
C TYR A 320 -8.12 -21.02 -0.09
N TYR A 321 -8.04 -21.22 1.21
CA TYR A 321 -6.90 -20.78 2.01
C TYR A 321 -5.81 -21.86 2.02
N THR A 322 -4.66 -21.55 1.41
CA THR A 322 -3.55 -22.51 1.26
C THR A 322 -2.75 -22.75 2.53
N GLY A 323 -2.94 -21.94 3.57
CA GLY A 323 -2.11 -21.98 4.78
C GLY A 323 -0.70 -21.39 4.59
N LEU A 324 -0.37 -20.93 3.41
CA LEU A 324 0.93 -20.33 3.11
C LEU A 324 0.89 -18.82 3.37
N THR A 325 1.75 -18.36 4.25
CA THR A 325 1.97 -16.93 4.44
C THR A 325 3.17 -16.49 3.61
N ARG A 326 2.98 -15.49 2.76
CA ARG A 326 4.08 -14.93 1.96
C ARG A 326 4.82 -13.87 2.75
N THR A 327 6.15 -13.90 2.64
CA THR A 327 6.97 -12.74 3.01
C THR A 327 6.88 -11.73 1.87
N ALA A 328 5.82 -10.92 1.88
CA ALA A 328 5.50 -9.98 0.81
C ALA A 328 6.64 -8.97 0.50
N LYS A 329 7.48 -8.64 1.50
CA LYS A 329 8.53 -7.61 1.37
C LYS A 329 9.57 -7.89 0.27
N GLY A 330 10.05 -9.14 0.12
CA GLY A 330 11.09 -9.45 -0.86
C GLY A 330 10.58 -9.38 -2.30
N ILE A 331 9.41 -9.94 -2.54
CA ILE A 331 8.76 -9.97 -3.86
C ILE A 331 8.40 -8.55 -4.31
N LEU A 332 7.76 -7.79 -3.42
CA LEU A 332 7.41 -6.39 -3.69
C LEU A 332 8.64 -5.56 -4.05
N ALA A 333 9.74 -5.71 -3.29
CA ALA A 333 10.97 -4.98 -3.56
C ALA A 333 11.55 -5.30 -4.94
N GLU A 334 11.60 -6.57 -5.35
CA GLU A 334 12.13 -6.95 -6.66
C GLU A 334 11.28 -6.45 -7.84
N ILE A 335 9.95 -6.50 -7.73
CA ILE A 335 9.06 -5.96 -8.75
C ILE A 335 9.23 -4.45 -8.85
N VAL A 336 9.25 -3.73 -7.72
CA VAL A 336 9.42 -2.27 -7.67
C VAL A 336 10.81 -1.87 -8.19
N LYS A 337 11.87 -2.61 -7.88
CA LYS A 337 13.20 -2.40 -8.50
C LYS A 337 13.15 -2.50 -10.02
N GLY A 338 12.44 -3.50 -10.56
CA GLY A 338 12.21 -3.64 -11.99
C GLY A 338 11.51 -2.44 -12.61
N MET A 339 10.53 -1.87 -11.91
CA MET A 339 9.85 -0.64 -12.33
C MET A 339 10.79 0.58 -12.31
N PHE A 340 11.59 0.76 -11.26
CA PHE A 340 12.58 1.85 -11.17
C PHE A 340 13.66 1.76 -12.26
N LEU A 341 14.04 0.54 -12.64
CA LEU A 341 15.03 0.28 -13.68
C LEU A 341 14.44 0.32 -15.09
N ASN A 342 13.15 0.63 -15.24
CA ASN A 342 12.45 0.61 -16.53
C ASN A 342 12.70 -0.70 -17.30
N ARG A 343 12.69 -1.85 -16.64
CA ARG A 343 12.85 -3.14 -17.32
C ARG A 343 11.73 -3.32 -18.33
N THR A 344 12.09 -3.48 -19.59
CA THR A 344 11.15 -3.50 -20.71
C THR A 344 10.07 -4.56 -20.54
N GLU A 345 10.45 -5.77 -20.13
CA GLU A 345 9.50 -6.89 -19.96
C GLU A 345 8.51 -6.60 -18.81
N HIS A 346 8.97 -6.00 -17.70
CA HIS A 346 8.10 -5.64 -16.58
C HIS A 346 7.09 -4.56 -16.98
N LEU A 347 7.56 -3.49 -17.64
CA LEU A 347 6.68 -2.38 -18.03
C LEU A 347 5.66 -2.82 -19.08
N GLU A 348 6.08 -3.63 -20.05
CA GLU A 348 5.17 -4.17 -21.05
C GLU A 348 4.11 -5.08 -20.44
N LEU A 349 4.50 -5.95 -19.53
CA LEU A 349 3.57 -6.82 -18.80
C LEU A 349 2.58 -6.00 -17.96
N LEU A 350 3.03 -4.96 -17.27
CA LEU A 350 2.16 -4.07 -16.50
C LEU A 350 1.17 -3.31 -17.40
N ARG A 351 1.58 -2.88 -18.61
CA ARG A 351 0.65 -2.30 -19.59
C ARG A 351 -0.40 -3.31 -20.06
N GLN A 352 -0.01 -4.57 -20.26
CA GLN A 352 -0.95 -5.65 -20.58
C GLN A 352 -1.90 -5.90 -19.42
N MET A 353 -1.42 -5.92 -18.16
CA MET A 353 -2.27 -6.06 -16.97
C MET A 353 -3.24 -4.88 -16.82
N LYS A 354 -2.79 -3.67 -17.14
CA LYS A 354 -3.64 -2.46 -17.14
C LYS A 354 -4.77 -2.55 -18.18
N GLN A 355 -4.47 -3.03 -19.39
CA GLN A 355 -5.48 -3.28 -20.42
C GLN A 355 -6.40 -4.42 -20.03
N HIS A 356 -5.86 -5.50 -19.46
CA HIS A 356 -6.60 -6.67 -19.00
C HIS A 356 -7.67 -6.31 -17.96
N ALA A 357 -7.43 -5.30 -17.11
CA ALA A 357 -8.45 -4.79 -16.20
C ALA A 357 -9.67 -4.20 -16.96
N LEU A 358 -9.45 -3.58 -18.11
CA LEU A 358 -10.54 -3.08 -18.96
C LEU A 358 -11.29 -4.22 -19.66
N ASP A 359 -10.59 -5.25 -20.10
CA ASP A 359 -11.20 -6.44 -20.69
C ASP A 359 -12.08 -7.18 -19.66
N MET A 360 -11.59 -7.30 -18.41
CA MET A 360 -12.35 -7.84 -17.28
C MET A 360 -13.58 -6.98 -16.96
N HIS A 361 -13.45 -5.64 -16.96
CA HIS A 361 -14.56 -4.71 -16.80
C HIS A 361 -15.65 -5.00 -17.83
N ASP A 362 -15.28 -5.13 -19.11
CA ASP A 362 -16.23 -5.36 -20.21
C ASP A 362 -16.93 -6.73 -20.09
N ALA A 363 -16.20 -7.78 -19.68
CA ALA A 363 -16.78 -9.11 -19.44
C ALA A 363 -17.84 -9.06 -18.33
N ILE A 364 -17.55 -8.37 -17.21
CA ILE A 364 -18.49 -8.21 -16.10
C ILE A 364 -19.68 -7.35 -16.51
N GLN A 365 -19.48 -6.23 -17.21
CA GLN A 365 -20.57 -5.38 -17.72
C GLN A 365 -21.52 -6.10 -18.66
N ARG A 366 -20.99 -7.01 -19.48
CA ARG A 366 -21.80 -7.85 -20.38
C ARG A 366 -22.41 -9.07 -19.70
N ASN A 367 -22.19 -9.24 -18.40
CA ASN A 367 -22.63 -10.39 -17.62
C ASN A 367 -22.15 -11.73 -18.22
N SER A 368 -20.93 -11.76 -18.79
CA SER A 368 -20.32 -12.93 -19.41
C SER A 368 -19.48 -13.70 -18.40
N TYR A 369 -20.09 -14.72 -17.77
CA TYR A 369 -19.40 -15.55 -16.77
C TYR A 369 -18.19 -16.31 -17.34
N GLU A 370 -18.36 -16.92 -18.52
CA GLU A 370 -17.31 -17.72 -19.17
C GLU A 370 -16.08 -16.85 -19.51
N GLU A 371 -16.31 -15.66 -20.04
CA GLU A 371 -15.23 -14.72 -20.37
C GLU A 371 -14.55 -14.19 -19.11
N MET A 372 -15.32 -13.84 -18.09
CA MET A 372 -14.74 -13.45 -16.78
C MET A 372 -13.86 -14.57 -16.20
N ALA A 373 -14.33 -15.82 -16.20
CA ALA A 373 -13.57 -16.96 -15.71
C ALA A 373 -12.27 -17.17 -16.51
N ARG A 374 -12.34 -17.07 -17.84
CA ARG A 374 -11.16 -17.12 -18.72
C ARG A 374 -10.14 -16.01 -18.36
N LEU A 375 -10.64 -14.80 -18.13
CA LEU A 375 -9.80 -13.65 -17.80
C LEU A 375 -9.15 -13.77 -16.40
N VAL A 376 -9.80 -14.40 -15.42
CA VAL A 376 -9.16 -14.76 -14.13
C VAL A 376 -7.93 -15.65 -14.37
N GLY A 377 -8.03 -16.62 -15.29
CA GLY A 377 -6.90 -17.44 -15.69
C GLY A 377 -5.78 -16.66 -16.37
N VAL A 378 -6.10 -15.58 -17.10
CA VAL A 378 -5.10 -14.66 -17.66
C VAL A 378 -4.40 -13.87 -16.55
N SER A 379 -5.15 -13.30 -15.59
CA SER A 379 -4.59 -12.63 -14.40
C SER A 379 -3.59 -13.53 -13.67
N TRP A 380 -3.93 -14.82 -13.48
CA TRP A 380 -3.05 -15.80 -12.85
C TRP A 380 -1.73 -15.97 -13.58
N LYS A 381 -1.76 -16.07 -14.93
CA LYS A 381 -0.56 -16.17 -15.76
C LYS A 381 0.29 -14.90 -15.76
N GLN A 382 -0.35 -13.74 -15.79
CA GLN A 382 0.35 -12.45 -15.74
C GLN A 382 1.08 -12.28 -14.41
N ASN A 383 0.44 -12.61 -13.29
CA ASN A 383 1.09 -12.54 -11.97
C ASN A 383 2.29 -13.49 -11.85
N GLN A 384 2.21 -14.70 -12.42
CA GLN A 384 3.34 -15.62 -12.46
C GLN A 384 4.49 -15.13 -13.35
N ALA A 385 4.17 -14.45 -14.45
CA ALA A 385 5.18 -13.88 -15.33
C ALA A 385 5.89 -12.67 -14.70
N LEU A 386 5.19 -11.89 -13.88
CA LEU A 386 5.75 -10.76 -13.17
C LEU A 386 6.64 -11.21 -11.99
N ASP A 387 6.22 -12.26 -11.29
CA ASP A 387 6.93 -12.84 -10.14
C ASP A 387 6.81 -14.37 -10.12
N SER A 388 7.94 -15.03 -10.33
CA SER A 388 8.02 -16.49 -10.30
C SER A 388 7.65 -17.11 -8.94
N GLY A 389 7.76 -16.36 -7.84
CA GLY A 389 7.33 -16.77 -6.50
C GLY A 389 5.81 -16.78 -6.33
N THR A 390 5.04 -16.29 -7.30
CA THR A 390 3.57 -16.27 -7.23
C THR A 390 2.96 -17.66 -7.13
N ASN A 391 3.57 -18.64 -7.78
CA ASN A 391 3.08 -20.02 -7.82
C ASN A 391 4.09 -21.02 -7.23
N PRO A 392 4.22 -21.10 -5.90
CA PRO A 392 5.04 -22.16 -5.30
C PRO A 392 4.41 -23.56 -5.54
N PRO A 393 5.22 -24.64 -5.53
CA PRO A 393 4.74 -25.99 -5.82
C PRO A 393 3.51 -26.44 -5.01
N ALA A 394 3.41 -25.99 -3.76
CA ALA A 394 2.27 -26.30 -2.90
C ALA A 394 0.96 -25.63 -3.36
N VAL A 395 1.04 -24.45 -4.01
CA VAL A 395 -0.14 -23.82 -4.63
C VAL A 395 -0.53 -24.52 -5.91
N GLN A 396 0.46 -24.86 -6.75
CA GLN A 396 0.19 -25.62 -7.98
C GLN A 396 -0.49 -26.96 -7.69
N ALA A 397 -0.06 -27.68 -6.66
CA ALA A 397 -0.66 -28.94 -6.26
C ALA A 397 -2.13 -28.86 -5.80
N VAL A 398 -2.60 -27.65 -5.44
CA VAL A 398 -4.03 -27.42 -5.12
C VAL A 398 -4.83 -27.11 -6.39
N ILE A 399 -4.19 -26.55 -7.41
CA ILE A 399 -4.82 -26.18 -8.68
C ILE A 399 -5.00 -27.41 -9.57
N ASP A 400 -4.03 -28.34 -9.58
CA ASP A 400 -4.04 -29.59 -10.32
C ASP A 400 -5.06 -30.59 -9.73
#